data_763a4c529108b4c0178e45a2854c9444
#
_entry.id   763a4c529108b4c0178e45a2854c9444
#
_cell.length_a   1.000
_cell.length_b   1.000
_cell.length_c   1.000
_cell.angle_alpha   90.00
_cell.angle_beta   90.00
_cell.angle_gamma   90.00
#
_symmetry.space_group_name_H-M   'P 1'
#
loop_
_entity.id
_entity.type
_entity.pdbx_description
1 polymer ?
#
loop_
_entity_poly.entity_id
_entity_poly.type
_entity_poly.pdbx_seq_one_letter_code
_entity_poly.pdbx_strand_id
1 'polypeptide(L)'
;MVLRTKPDDIKFDGFRKVDLVRKVGGYFNDEGKKVYRYLLDPDYDLQQRELSQAFEKAWREGGWTVAIDETYYGTQILKLERQINKLLTQGRSKKITVICGMQRPVFISRFAMSQATHAFIFRCEGRDLKSLADALSPSIIKPVEGLREHDFIYFNRATREVIKGNARDLSSIFVGSK
;
A
#
# COMPACT_ATOMS: atom_id res chain seq x y z
N MET A 1 -4.27 1.35 -9.39
CA MET A 1 -5.41 1.83 -8.58
C MET A 1 -4.86 2.35 -7.26
N VAL A 2 -5.21 3.56 -6.87
CA VAL A 2 -4.82 4.16 -5.58
C VAL A 2 -6.08 4.31 -4.74
N LEU A 3 -6.08 3.69 -3.55
CA LEU A 3 -7.13 3.86 -2.56
C LEU A 3 -6.74 5.02 -1.64
N ARG A 4 -7.45 6.11 -1.73
CA ARG A 4 -7.29 7.27 -0.86
C ARG A 4 -8.24 7.13 0.33
N THR A 5 -7.69 7.12 1.52
CA THR A 5 -8.47 6.97 2.77
C THR A 5 -8.75 8.29 3.47
N LYS A 6 -8.11 9.38 3.04
CA LYS A 6 -8.29 10.72 3.60
C LYS A 6 -8.83 11.67 2.54
N PRO A 7 -10.01 12.29 2.72
CA PRO A 7 -10.62 13.17 1.72
C PRO A 7 -9.77 14.41 1.41
N ASP A 8 -9.00 14.91 2.39
CA ASP A 8 -8.23 16.15 2.27
C ASP A 8 -6.77 15.94 1.84
N ASP A 9 -6.38 14.74 1.43
CA ASP A 9 -5.03 14.48 0.97
C ASP A 9 -4.83 14.97 -0.47
N ILE A 10 -4.23 16.16 -0.61
CA ILE A 10 -3.96 16.83 -1.88
C ILE A 10 -2.91 16.14 -2.76
N LYS A 11 -2.12 15.21 -2.20
CA LYS A 11 -1.04 14.53 -2.94
C LYS A 11 -1.53 13.78 -4.19
N PHE A 12 -2.82 13.45 -4.22
CA PHE A 12 -3.44 12.72 -5.33
C PHE A 12 -4.42 13.59 -6.14
N ASP A 13 -4.43 14.90 -5.98
CA ASP A 13 -5.40 15.77 -6.68
C ASP A 13 -5.19 15.81 -8.19
N GLY A 14 -3.98 15.53 -8.69
CA GLY A 14 -3.69 15.34 -10.10
C GLY A 14 -4.32 14.10 -10.73
N PHE A 15 -4.80 13.15 -9.93
CA PHE A 15 -5.44 11.93 -10.42
C PHE A 15 -6.94 12.15 -10.60
N ARG A 16 -7.45 11.77 -11.74
CA ARG A 16 -8.88 11.86 -12.02
C ARG A 16 -9.68 10.90 -11.15
N LYS A 17 -10.74 11.40 -10.49
CA LYS A 17 -11.71 10.53 -9.83
C LYS A 17 -12.35 9.59 -10.85
N VAL A 18 -12.35 8.29 -10.58
CA VAL A 18 -12.95 7.28 -11.44
C VAL A 18 -13.90 6.43 -10.62
N ASP A 19 -15.12 6.30 -11.09
CA ASP A 19 -16.04 5.27 -10.65
C ASP A 19 -15.56 3.92 -11.23
N LEU A 20 -14.94 3.13 -10.38
CA LEU A 20 -14.34 1.84 -10.77
C LEU A 20 -15.37 0.80 -11.20
N VAL A 21 -16.62 0.98 -10.78
CA VAL A 21 -17.72 0.07 -11.08
C VAL A 21 -18.38 0.39 -12.41
N ARG A 22 -18.58 1.67 -12.70
CA ARG A 22 -19.36 2.13 -13.84
C ARG A 22 -18.56 2.48 -15.08
N LYS A 23 -17.28 2.79 -14.94
CA LYS A 23 -16.43 3.20 -16.08
C LYS A 23 -15.36 2.16 -16.37
N VAL A 24 -15.46 1.56 -17.51
CA VAL A 24 -14.45 0.65 -18.06
C VAL A 24 -13.17 1.38 -18.49
N GLY A 25 -13.20 2.70 -18.55
CA GLY A 25 -12.08 3.54 -18.98
C GLY A 25 -11.50 4.39 -17.86
N GLY A 26 -10.24 4.17 -17.50
CA GLY A 26 -9.41 5.15 -16.82
C GLY A 26 -8.87 6.18 -17.79
N TYR A 27 -8.16 7.17 -17.30
CA TYR A 27 -7.32 8.01 -18.15
C TYR A 27 -5.90 7.45 -18.18
N PHE A 28 -5.13 7.87 -19.17
CA PHE A 28 -3.70 7.60 -19.22
C PHE A 28 -2.96 8.77 -18.59
N ASN A 29 -1.93 8.49 -17.78
CA ASN A 29 -0.99 9.52 -17.39
C ASN A 29 -0.09 9.92 -18.59
N ASP A 30 0.80 10.88 -18.40
CA ASP A 30 1.70 11.38 -19.46
C ASP A 30 2.61 10.28 -20.05
N GLU A 31 2.80 9.17 -19.31
CA GLU A 31 3.53 7.98 -19.76
C GLU A 31 2.63 6.94 -20.48
N GLY A 32 1.38 7.24 -20.73
CA GLY A 32 0.42 6.33 -21.38
C GLY A 32 -0.10 5.20 -20.48
N LYS A 33 0.13 5.26 -19.16
CA LYS A 33 -0.36 4.25 -18.20
C LYS A 33 -1.75 4.61 -17.69
N LYS A 34 -2.63 3.62 -17.59
CA LYS A 34 -3.95 3.80 -16.98
C LYS A 34 -3.84 3.96 -15.48
N VAL A 35 -4.35 5.06 -14.96
CA VAL A 35 -4.37 5.38 -13.54
C VAL A 35 -5.81 5.58 -13.08
N TYR A 36 -6.14 4.95 -11.96
CA TYR A 36 -7.46 5.02 -11.35
C TYR A 36 -7.31 5.44 -9.90
N ARG A 37 -8.15 6.34 -9.45
CA ARG A 37 -8.24 6.78 -8.07
C ARG A 37 -9.66 6.56 -7.55
N TYR A 38 -9.76 5.87 -6.42
CA TYR A 38 -11.01 5.74 -5.70
C TYR A 38 -11.08 6.84 -4.63
N LEU A 39 -12.13 7.65 -4.65
CA LEU A 39 -12.47 8.56 -3.59
C LEU A 39 -13.54 7.94 -2.72
N LEU A 40 -13.38 8.09 -1.41
CA LEU A 40 -14.31 7.59 -0.43
C LEU A 40 -15.70 8.23 -0.62
N ASP A 41 -16.72 7.40 -0.63
CA ASP A 41 -18.10 7.80 -0.43
C ASP A 41 -18.38 7.88 1.07
N PRO A 42 -19.27 8.76 1.57
CA PRO A 42 -19.67 8.76 2.98
C PRO A 42 -20.34 7.46 3.43
N ASP A 43 -20.96 6.73 2.53
CA ASP A 43 -21.62 5.45 2.81
C ASP A 43 -20.62 4.29 2.82
N TYR A 44 -20.39 3.69 4.01
CA TYR A 44 -19.46 2.58 4.19
C TYR A 44 -19.87 1.31 3.43
N ASP A 45 -21.15 1.02 3.32
CA ASP A 45 -21.65 -0.18 2.61
C ASP A 45 -21.42 -0.01 1.10
N LEU A 46 -21.57 1.20 0.60
CA LEU A 46 -21.27 1.51 -0.79
C LEU A 46 -19.75 1.39 -1.05
N GLN A 47 -18.91 1.94 -0.18
CA GLN A 47 -17.47 1.80 -0.28
C GLN A 47 -17.04 0.33 -0.30
N GLN A 48 -17.55 -0.47 0.63
CA GLN A 48 -17.22 -1.90 0.71
C GLN A 48 -17.57 -2.62 -0.59
N ARG A 49 -18.78 -2.40 -1.12
CA ARG A 49 -19.25 -3.03 -2.36
C ARG A 49 -18.40 -2.61 -3.56
N GLU A 50 -18.15 -1.32 -3.73
CA GLU A 50 -17.38 -0.80 -4.85
C GLU A 50 -15.95 -1.28 -4.83
N LEU A 51 -15.28 -1.24 -3.66
CA LEU A 51 -13.91 -1.70 -3.52
C LEU A 51 -13.80 -3.21 -3.68
N SER A 52 -14.76 -3.98 -3.17
CA SER A 52 -14.82 -5.42 -3.39
C SER A 52 -14.88 -5.75 -4.88
N GLN A 53 -15.74 -5.06 -5.64
CA GLN A 53 -15.83 -5.22 -7.08
C GLN A 53 -14.56 -4.78 -7.82
N ALA A 54 -13.91 -3.69 -7.36
CA ALA A 54 -12.66 -3.22 -7.91
C ALA A 54 -11.52 -4.24 -7.72
N PHE A 55 -11.40 -4.84 -6.54
CA PHE A 55 -10.43 -5.90 -6.28
C PHE A 55 -10.70 -7.16 -7.10
N GLU A 56 -11.96 -7.56 -7.24
CA GLU A 56 -12.32 -8.69 -8.10
C GLU A 56 -12.04 -8.40 -9.59
N LYS A 57 -12.24 -7.17 -10.03
CA LYS A 57 -11.86 -6.75 -11.38
C LYS A 57 -10.35 -6.83 -11.58
N ALA A 58 -9.57 -6.26 -10.68
CA ALA A 58 -8.11 -6.33 -10.73
C ALA A 58 -7.62 -7.79 -10.75
N TRP A 59 -8.25 -8.65 -9.95
CA TRP A 59 -7.97 -10.08 -9.92
C TRP A 59 -8.25 -10.79 -11.25
N ARG A 60 -9.42 -10.53 -11.86
CA ARG A 60 -9.80 -11.16 -13.13
C ARG A 60 -8.89 -10.75 -14.28
N GLU A 61 -8.59 -9.45 -14.37
CA GLU A 61 -7.79 -8.90 -15.46
C GLU A 61 -6.30 -9.22 -15.31
N GLY A 62 -5.76 -9.23 -14.08
CA GLY A 62 -4.32 -9.33 -13.84
C GLY A 62 -3.55 -8.08 -14.31
N GLY A 63 -2.24 -8.07 -14.09
CA GLY A 63 -1.37 -6.97 -14.55
C GLY A 63 -1.57 -5.63 -13.83
N TRP A 64 -2.23 -5.61 -12.67
CA TRP A 64 -2.53 -4.40 -11.92
C TRP A 64 -1.47 -4.10 -10.86
N THR A 65 -1.24 -2.81 -10.63
CA THR A 65 -0.67 -2.34 -9.37
C THR A 65 -1.79 -1.78 -8.50
N VAL A 66 -1.98 -2.36 -7.32
CA VAL A 66 -3.00 -1.96 -6.34
C VAL A 66 -2.29 -1.32 -5.16
N ALA A 67 -2.50 -0.02 -4.95
CA ALA A 67 -1.96 0.71 -3.81
C ALA A 67 -3.09 0.98 -2.79
N ILE A 68 -2.87 0.57 -1.55
CA ILE A 68 -3.78 0.72 -0.42
C ILE A 68 -3.07 1.62 0.59
N ASP A 69 -3.49 2.88 0.69
CA ASP A 69 -2.86 3.89 1.55
C ASP A 69 -2.96 3.53 3.04
N GLU A 70 -4.13 3.07 3.48
CA GLU A 70 -4.34 2.63 4.86
C GLU A 70 -4.97 1.22 4.89
N THR A 71 -4.10 0.23 5.08
CA THR A 71 -4.52 -1.19 5.05
C THR A 71 -5.48 -1.53 6.20
N TYR A 72 -5.31 -0.91 7.37
CA TYR A 72 -6.22 -1.09 8.50
C TYR A 72 -7.66 -0.71 8.13
N TYR A 73 -7.83 0.43 7.46
CA TYR A 73 -9.14 0.87 7.00
C TYR A 73 -9.79 -0.16 6.06
N GLY A 74 -9.05 -0.63 5.08
CA GLY A 74 -9.55 -1.65 4.14
C GLY A 74 -9.91 -2.97 4.82
N THR A 75 -9.07 -3.44 5.75
CA THR A 75 -9.26 -4.75 6.38
C THR A 75 -10.26 -4.72 7.53
N GLN A 76 -10.15 -3.76 8.45
CA GLN A 76 -10.91 -3.76 9.69
C GLN A 76 -12.21 -2.96 9.59
N ILE A 77 -12.21 -1.83 8.91
CA ILE A 77 -13.39 -0.97 8.79
C ILE A 77 -14.28 -1.47 7.65
N LEU A 78 -13.73 -1.60 6.45
CA LEU A 78 -14.48 -2.05 5.27
C LEU A 78 -14.61 -3.56 5.15
N LYS A 79 -14.04 -4.35 6.07
CA LYS A 79 -14.12 -5.83 6.09
C LYS A 79 -13.68 -6.50 4.77
N LEU A 80 -12.71 -5.92 4.07
CA LEU A 80 -12.17 -6.42 2.80
C LEU A 80 -10.92 -7.29 2.98
N GLU A 81 -10.67 -7.80 4.19
CA GLU A 81 -9.48 -8.59 4.50
C GLU A 81 -9.31 -9.79 3.55
N ARG A 82 -10.39 -10.49 3.25
CA ARG A 82 -10.37 -11.66 2.35
C ARG A 82 -9.87 -11.29 0.95
N GLN A 83 -10.37 -10.19 0.39
CA GLN A 83 -9.99 -9.72 -0.94
C GLN A 83 -8.54 -9.26 -0.96
N ILE A 84 -8.11 -8.49 0.05
CA ILE A 84 -6.74 -8.01 0.18
C ILE A 84 -5.77 -9.18 0.36
N ASN A 85 -6.10 -10.13 1.22
CA ASN A 85 -5.27 -11.33 1.42
C ASN A 85 -5.16 -12.18 0.15
N LYS A 86 -6.23 -12.30 -0.64
CA LYS A 86 -6.21 -12.98 -1.94
C LYS A 86 -5.21 -12.30 -2.89
N LEU A 87 -5.22 -10.96 -2.98
CA LEU A 87 -4.26 -10.22 -3.80
C LEU A 87 -2.82 -10.41 -3.32
N LEU A 88 -2.58 -10.35 -2.00
CA LEU A 88 -1.25 -10.51 -1.42
C LEU A 88 -0.66 -11.91 -1.62
N THR A 89 -1.47 -12.95 -1.50
CA THR A 89 -1.00 -14.34 -1.54
C THR A 89 -0.94 -14.93 -2.94
N GLN A 90 -1.86 -14.56 -3.79
CA GLN A 90 -2.06 -15.18 -5.11
C GLN A 90 -1.83 -14.19 -6.26
N GLY A 91 -1.76 -12.88 -5.98
CA GLY A 91 -1.65 -11.84 -7.00
C GLY A 91 -0.43 -11.99 -7.91
N ARG A 92 0.67 -12.54 -7.39
CA ARG A 92 1.89 -12.78 -8.18
C ARG A 92 1.63 -13.62 -9.43
N SER A 93 0.81 -14.66 -9.33
CA SER A 93 0.44 -15.52 -10.47
C SER A 93 -0.33 -14.78 -11.57
N LYS A 94 -0.98 -13.68 -11.18
CA LYS A 94 -1.73 -12.76 -12.05
C LYS A 94 -0.95 -11.51 -12.43
N LYS A 95 0.35 -11.44 -12.11
CA LYS A 95 1.19 -10.24 -12.31
C LYS A 95 0.62 -9.00 -11.61
N ILE A 96 -0.02 -9.18 -10.44
CA ILE A 96 -0.54 -8.10 -9.62
C ILE A 96 0.52 -7.71 -8.58
N THR A 97 0.86 -6.43 -8.54
CA THR A 97 1.67 -5.82 -7.48
C THR A 97 0.75 -5.17 -6.46
N VAL A 98 1.00 -5.40 -5.16
CA VAL A 98 0.23 -4.76 -4.08
C VAL A 98 1.17 -3.91 -3.24
N ILE A 99 0.80 -2.65 -3.04
CA ILE A 99 1.50 -1.69 -2.18
C ILE A 99 0.56 -1.39 -1.01
N CYS A 100 0.97 -1.72 0.20
CA CYS A 100 0.20 -1.50 1.41
C CYS A 100 0.87 -0.45 2.30
N GLY A 101 0.18 0.66 2.56
CA GLY A 101 0.51 1.59 3.62
C GLY A 101 -0.12 1.16 4.95
N MET A 102 0.57 1.40 6.06
CA MET A 102 0.02 1.14 7.40
C MET A 102 0.69 2.03 8.44
N GLN A 103 -0.11 2.61 9.33
CA GLN A 103 0.40 3.42 10.43
C GLN A 103 0.66 2.58 11.69
N ARG A 104 -0.18 1.57 11.94
CA ARG A 104 -0.15 0.71 13.13
C ARG A 104 -0.04 -0.76 12.73
N PRO A 105 1.18 -1.27 12.52
CA PRO A 105 1.43 -2.66 12.14
C PRO A 105 0.79 -3.70 13.07
N VAL A 106 0.66 -3.39 14.35
CA VAL A 106 0.04 -4.30 15.34
C VAL A 106 -1.40 -4.69 15.00
N PHE A 107 -2.12 -3.87 14.22
CA PHE A 107 -3.51 -4.15 13.82
C PHE A 107 -3.62 -4.90 12.48
N ILE A 108 -2.50 -5.16 11.83
CA ILE A 108 -2.46 -5.91 10.58
C ILE A 108 -2.07 -7.36 10.86
N SER A 109 -2.70 -8.29 10.16
CA SER A 109 -2.36 -9.71 10.36
C SER A 109 -0.88 -9.97 10.02
N ARG A 110 -0.20 -10.76 10.84
CA ARG A 110 1.19 -11.18 10.57
C ARG A 110 1.31 -11.87 9.22
N PHE A 111 0.28 -12.59 8.83
CA PHE A 111 0.22 -13.26 7.55
C PHE A 111 0.32 -12.27 6.40
N ALA A 112 -0.47 -11.18 6.42
CA ALA A 112 -0.40 -10.15 5.39
C ALA A 112 0.99 -9.50 5.32
N MET A 113 1.57 -9.13 6.45
CA MET A 113 2.92 -8.56 6.52
C MET A 113 3.99 -9.56 6.05
N SER A 114 3.83 -10.85 6.34
CA SER A 114 4.78 -11.88 5.93
C SER A 114 4.82 -12.12 4.40
N GLN A 115 3.81 -11.65 3.65
CA GLN A 115 3.81 -11.72 2.19
C GLN A 115 4.63 -10.60 1.53
N ALA A 116 5.02 -9.57 2.27
CA ALA A 116 5.81 -8.47 1.73
C ALA A 116 7.20 -8.96 1.26
N THR A 117 7.54 -8.66 0.01
CA THR A 117 8.88 -8.87 -0.56
C THR A 117 9.79 -7.70 -0.28
N HIS A 118 9.23 -6.51 -0.22
CA HIS A 118 9.91 -5.24 0.06
C HIS A 118 9.15 -4.51 1.16
N ALA A 119 9.84 -3.96 2.15
CA ALA A 119 9.24 -3.15 3.20
C ALA A 119 10.05 -1.86 3.41
N PHE A 120 9.34 -0.74 3.45
CA PHE A 120 9.87 0.56 3.88
C PHE A 120 9.32 0.84 5.26
N ILE A 121 10.18 0.86 6.26
CA ILE A 121 9.82 0.93 7.67
C ILE A 121 10.31 2.25 8.22
N PHE A 122 9.38 3.13 8.54
CA PHE A 122 9.64 4.36 9.25
C PHE A 122 9.72 4.12 10.75
N ARG A 123 10.10 5.15 11.50
CA ARG A 123 10.19 5.07 12.95
C ARG A 123 8.90 4.53 13.55
N CYS A 124 9.01 3.46 14.30
CA CYS A 124 7.95 2.88 15.10
C CYS A 124 8.54 2.23 16.36
N GLU A 125 7.73 2.00 17.37
CA GLU A 125 8.17 1.60 18.69
C GLU A 125 7.25 0.51 19.29
N GLY A 126 7.72 -0.13 20.35
CA GLY A 126 6.92 -1.03 21.17
C GLY A 126 6.30 -2.19 20.42
N ARG A 127 4.97 -2.33 20.52
CA ARG A 127 4.23 -3.44 19.90
C ARG A 127 4.25 -3.42 18.37
N ASP A 128 4.28 -2.24 17.75
CA ASP A 128 4.33 -2.10 16.30
C ASP A 128 5.67 -2.62 15.75
N LEU A 129 6.80 -2.24 16.38
CA LEU A 129 8.11 -2.73 16.01
C LEU A 129 8.24 -4.25 16.23
N LYS A 130 7.73 -4.75 17.35
CA LYS A 130 7.71 -6.20 17.62
C LYS A 130 6.91 -6.96 16.57
N SER A 131 5.73 -6.45 16.21
CA SER A 131 4.87 -7.07 15.18
C SER A 131 5.56 -7.13 13.81
N LEU A 132 6.26 -6.06 13.42
CA LEU A 132 7.07 -6.03 12.19
C LEU A 132 8.24 -7.01 12.25
N ALA A 133 8.97 -7.03 13.36
CA ALA A 133 10.11 -7.93 13.54
C ALA A 133 9.69 -9.40 13.48
N ASP A 134 8.56 -9.76 14.12
CA ASP A 134 8.00 -11.09 14.08
C ASP A 134 7.54 -11.52 12.66
N ALA A 135 7.08 -10.56 11.86
CA ALA A 135 6.59 -10.83 10.51
C ALA A 135 7.69 -10.80 9.44
N LEU A 136 8.68 -9.94 9.57
CA LEU A 136 9.73 -9.70 8.58
C LEU A 136 11.06 -10.35 8.99
N SER A 137 11.71 -9.80 10.01
CA SER A 137 12.97 -10.29 10.58
C SER A 137 13.28 -9.57 11.89
N PRO A 138 13.79 -10.26 12.93
CA PRO A 138 14.32 -9.61 14.13
C PRO A 138 15.47 -8.64 13.87
N SER A 139 16.18 -8.79 12.76
CA SER A 139 17.32 -7.91 12.38
C SER A 139 16.94 -6.45 12.16
N ILE A 140 15.64 -6.14 11.97
CA ILE A 140 15.18 -4.76 11.77
C ILE A 140 15.06 -3.95 13.08
N ILE A 141 15.04 -4.59 14.25
CA ILE A 141 14.75 -3.91 15.53
C ILE A 141 15.74 -2.78 15.79
N LYS A 142 17.02 -3.09 15.93
CA LYS A 142 18.06 -2.10 16.20
C LYS A 142 18.12 -0.97 15.16
N PRO A 143 18.12 -1.27 13.84
CA PRO A 143 18.06 -0.24 12.82
C PRO A 143 16.87 0.70 12.94
N VAL A 144 15.66 0.18 13.23
CA VAL A 144 14.45 1.00 13.36
C VAL A 144 14.46 1.87 14.61
N GLU A 145 14.94 1.35 15.75
CA GLU A 145 15.09 2.13 16.99
C GLU A 145 16.01 3.34 16.81
N GLY A 146 17.02 3.25 15.94
CA GLY A 146 17.97 4.32 15.62
C GLY A 146 17.49 5.32 14.57
N LEU A 147 16.23 5.24 14.09
CA LEU A 147 15.72 6.15 13.07
C LEU A 147 15.38 7.53 13.65
N ARG A 148 15.78 8.57 12.91
CA ARG A 148 15.36 9.96 13.12
C ARG A 148 14.12 10.26 12.29
N GLU A 149 13.58 11.45 12.43
CA GLU A 149 12.47 11.93 11.63
C GLU A 149 12.81 11.87 10.13
N HIS A 150 11.89 11.36 9.32
CA HIS A 150 12.02 11.10 7.88
C HIS A 150 13.02 10.00 7.47
N ASP A 151 13.76 9.40 8.41
CA ASP A 151 14.54 8.21 8.10
C ASP A 151 13.63 6.99 7.92
N PHE A 152 14.07 6.05 7.10
CA PHE A 152 13.43 4.74 6.94
C PHE A 152 14.47 3.64 6.81
N ILE A 153 14.03 2.42 7.09
CA ILE A 153 14.74 1.21 6.72
C ILE A 153 14.03 0.58 5.53
N TYR A 154 14.76 0.32 4.47
CA TYR A 154 14.34 -0.59 3.42
C TYR A 154 14.79 -2.01 3.76
N PHE A 155 13.86 -2.94 3.76
CA PHE A 155 14.11 -4.36 3.97
C PHE A 155 13.70 -5.14 2.73
N ASN A 156 14.65 -5.95 2.19
CA ASN A 156 14.41 -6.88 1.11
C ASN A 156 14.38 -8.31 1.67
N ARG A 157 13.23 -8.97 1.57
CA ARG A 157 13.06 -10.31 2.12
C ARG A 157 13.93 -11.36 1.41
N ALA A 158 14.13 -11.25 0.10
CA ALA A 158 14.86 -12.23 -0.68
C ALA A 158 16.36 -12.24 -0.35
N THR A 159 16.95 -11.04 -0.24
CA THR A 159 18.39 -10.87 0.07
C THR A 159 18.66 -10.72 1.56
N ARG A 160 17.62 -10.48 2.38
CA ARG A 160 17.68 -10.08 3.79
C ARG A 160 18.48 -8.79 4.02
N GLU A 161 18.60 -8.00 2.98
CA GLU A 161 19.31 -6.75 3.02
C GLU A 161 18.51 -5.70 3.78
N VAL A 162 19.22 -4.89 4.60
CA VAL A 162 18.69 -3.79 5.40
C VAL A 162 19.45 -2.53 5.03
N ILE A 163 18.77 -1.58 4.39
CA ILE A 163 19.38 -0.31 3.95
C ILE A 163 18.68 0.83 4.67
N LYS A 164 19.47 1.76 5.26
CA LYS A 164 18.94 3.00 5.81
C LYS A 164 18.86 4.06 4.72
N GLY A 165 17.75 4.79 4.64
CA GLY A 165 17.54 5.92 3.77
C GLY A 165 16.82 7.06 4.47
N ASN A 166 16.69 8.19 3.78
CA ASN A 166 15.94 9.35 4.26
C ASN A 166 14.93 9.78 3.18
N ALA A 167 13.68 9.98 3.57
CA ALA A 167 12.60 10.30 2.64
C ALA A 167 12.75 11.69 1.98
N ARG A 168 13.49 12.62 2.61
CA ARG A 168 13.77 13.94 2.02
C ARG A 168 14.71 13.83 0.83
N ASP A 169 15.66 12.88 0.87
CA ASP A 169 16.62 12.67 -0.23
C ASP A 169 15.90 12.09 -1.47
N LEU A 170 14.86 11.28 -1.24
CA LEU A 170 14.03 10.72 -2.33
C LEU A 170 13.28 11.82 -3.10
N SER A 171 12.85 12.89 -2.43
CA SER A 171 12.14 13.99 -3.09
C SER A 171 13.00 14.73 -4.11
N SER A 172 14.33 14.79 -3.91
CA SER A 172 15.27 15.43 -4.84
C SER A 172 15.46 14.62 -6.13
N ILE A 173 15.28 13.31 -6.07
CA ILE A 173 15.39 12.42 -7.24
C ILE A 173 14.21 12.62 -8.20
N PHE A 174 13.01 12.87 -7.66
CA PHE A 174 11.78 13.06 -8.47
C PHE A 174 11.59 14.47 -9.02
N VAL A 175 12.25 15.47 -8.43
CA VAL A 175 12.17 16.88 -8.90
C VAL A 175 13.16 17.18 -10.01
N GLY A 176 14.19 16.35 -10.20
CA GLY A 176 15.23 16.52 -11.20
C GLY A 176 14.92 16.01 -12.62
N SER A 177 13.77 15.38 -12.83
CA SER A 177 13.31 14.89 -14.13
C SER A 177 12.18 15.78 -14.69
N LYS A 178 12.56 17.01 -15.06
CA LYS A 178 11.76 17.87 -15.95
C LYS A 178 12.42 17.92 -17.31
#